data_241a01ec3b0e858f922c6053b9a871a3
#
_entry.id   241a01ec3b0e858f922c6053b9a871a3
#
_cell.length_a   1.000
_cell.length_b   1.000
_cell.length_c   1.000
_cell.angle_alpha   90.00
_cell.angle_beta   90.00
_cell.angle_gamma   90.00
#
_symmetry.space_group_name_H-M   'P 1'
#
loop_
_entity.id
_entity.type
_entity.pdbx_description
1 polymer ?
#
loop_
_entity_poly.entity_id
_entity_poly.type
_entity_poly.pdbx_seq_one_letter_code
_entity_poly.pdbx_strand_id
1 'polypeptide(L)'
;MSGKRVLAVYAALLLGFAVVLCRLYLLAQHPAYAARAAAQSTVTLQLPARRGNFYDAQGRLLTGLEERWQVVCFPGQGNYDRLYACTDAAGQALLYRSRSRAAPFLLEVSCDPARLGLTGYPAARRYAAVPLCQHLLGYLDGTGHGAAGLEKALDTVLSLSLIHISEPTRQAEIS
;
A
#
# COMPACT_ATOMS: atom_id res chain seq x y z
N MET A 1 10.73 -55.70 -29.75
CA MET A 1 9.49 -54.88 -29.89
C MET A 1 9.48 -54.30 -31.30
N SER A 2 8.41 -54.40 -32.05
CA SER A 2 8.35 -53.97 -33.47
C SER A 2 8.46 -52.43 -33.49
N GLY A 3 9.38 -51.85 -34.30
CA GLY A 3 9.59 -50.40 -34.42
C GLY A 3 8.30 -49.61 -34.71
N LYS A 4 7.31 -50.25 -35.36
CA LYS A 4 5.99 -49.66 -35.59
C LYS A 4 5.21 -49.37 -34.29
N ARG A 5 5.36 -50.19 -33.24
CA ARG A 5 4.71 -49.98 -31.94
C ARG A 5 5.35 -48.81 -31.17
N VAL A 6 6.68 -48.69 -31.25
CA VAL A 6 7.41 -47.59 -30.65
C VAL A 6 7.03 -46.28 -31.33
N LEU A 7 6.96 -46.25 -32.65
CA LEU A 7 6.55 -45.06 -33.42
C LEU A 7 5.10 -44.65 -33.09
N ALA A 8 4.19 -45.62 -32.94
CA ALA A 8 2.80 -45.33 -32.55
C ALA A 8 2.69 -44.72 -31.17
N VAL A 9 3.49 -45.20 -30.21
CA VAL A 9 3.53 -44.61 -28.85
C VAL A 9 4.08 -43.17 -28.90
N TYR A 10 5.15 -42.93 -29.65
CA TYR A 10 5.68 -41.57 -29.83
C TYR A 10 4.68 -40.63 -30.49
N ALA A 11 3.99 -41.09 -31.54
CA ALA A 11 2.95 -40.30 -32.22
C ALA A 11 1.80 -39.93 -31.25
N ALA A 12 1.36 -40.92 -30.43
CA ALA A 12 0.31 -40.67 -29.43
C ALA A 12 0.74 -39.65 -28.35
N LEU A 13 2.00 -39.73 -27.88
CA LEU A 13 2.56 -38.76 -26.91
C LEU A 13 2.65 -37.35 -27.51
N LEU A 14 3.12 -37.22 -28.75
CA LEU A 14 3.20 -35.95 -29.44
C LEU A 14 1.81 -35.33 -29.66
N LEU A 15 0.83 -36.15 -30.04
CA LEU A 15 -0.55 -35.69 -30.17
C LEU A 15 -1.13 -35.22 -28.84
N GLY A 16 -0.91 -35.99 -27.77
CA GLY A 16 -1.33 -35.60 -26.43
C GLY A 16 -0.69 -34.28 -25.97
N PHE A 17 0.60 -34.14 -26.24
CA PHE A 17 1.30 -32.88 -25.91
C PHE A 17 0.79 -31.69 -26.74
N ALA A 18 0.52 -31.88 -28.02
CA ALA A 18 -0.06 -30.85 -28.88
C ALA A 18 -1.45 -30.40 -28.38
N VAL A 19 -2.28 -31.34 -27.93
CA VAL A 19 -3.60 -31.06 -27.35
C VAL A 19 -3.45 -30.22 -26.07
N VAL A 20 -2.50 -30.54 -25.18
CA VAL A 20 -2.24 -29.79 -23.95
C VAL A 20 -1.75 -28.38 -24.28
N LEU A 21 -0.82 -28.22 -25.23
CA LEU A 21 -0.35 -26.90 -25.65
C LEU A 21 -1.47 -26.05 -26.24
N CYS A 22 -2.31 -26.65 -27.11
CA CYS A 22 -3.46 -25.96 -27.67
C CYS A 22 -4.42 -25.49 -26.56
N ARG A 23 -4.67 -26.35 -25.59
CA ARG A 23 -5.52 -26.03 -24.45
C ARG A 23 -4.95 -24.88 -23.59
N LEU A 24 -3.64 -24.91 -23.29
CA LEU A 24 -2.96 -23.85 -22.58
C LEU A 24 -3.00 -22.54 -23.36
N TYR A 25 -2.79 -22.58 -24.66
CA TYR A 25 -2.88 -21.40 -25.51
C TYR A 25 -4.29 -20.78 -25.48
N LEU A 26 -5.34 -21.59 -25.61
CA LEU A 26 -6.73 -21.13 -25.54
C LEU A 26 -7.07 -20.55 -24.16
N LEU A 27 -6.57 -21.16 -23.07
CA LEU A 27 -6.73 -20.61 -21.73
C LEU A 27 -6.02 -19.25 -21.57
N ALA A 28 -4.78 -19.13 -22.09
CA ALA A 28 -4.02 -17.89 -22.01
C ALA A 28 -4.68 -16.73 -22.78
N GLN A 29 -5.39 -17.03 -23.85
CA GLN A 29 -6.14 -16.04 -24.63
C GLN A 29 -7.49 -15.65 -24.01
N HIS A 30 -7.94 -16.35 -22.97
CA HIS A 30 -9.27 -16.12 -22.43
C HIS A 30 -9.30 -14.86 -21.55
N PRO A 31 -10.09 -13.82 -21.89
CA PRO A 31 -10.06 -12.52 -21.22
C PRO A 31 -10.41 -12.59 -19.73
N ALA A 32 -11.22 -13.56 -19.31
CA ALA A 32 -11.56 -13.76 -17.90
C ALA A 32 -10.34 -14.15 -17.03
N TYR A 33 -9.38 -14.89 -17.58
CA TYR A 33 -8.16 -15.24 -16.83
C TYR A 33 -7.19 -14.08 -16.78
N ALA A 34 -7.07 -13.30 -17.86
CA ALA A 34 -6.29 -12.07 -17.86
C ALA A 34 -6.84 -11.05 -16.84
N ALA A 35 -8.15 -10.85 -16.78
CA ALA A 35 -8.80 -9.99 -15.79
C ALA A 35 -8.58 -10.48 -14.35
N ARG A 36 -8.66 -11.79 -14.10
CA ARG A 36 -8.38 -12.36 -12.77
C ARG A 36 -6.91 -12.22 -12.39
N ALA A 37 -5.99 -12.43 -13.30
CA ALA A 37 -4.56 -12.23 -13.06
C ALA A 37 -4.26 -10.76 -12.73
N ALA A 38 -4.82 -9.83 -13.48
CA ALA A 38 -4.71 -8.40 -13.20
C ALA A 38 -5.30 -8.04 -11.82
N ALA A 39 -6.47 -8.55 -11.47
CA ALA A 39 -7.08 -8.33 -10.16
C ALA A 39 -6.24 -8.92 -9.00
N GLN A 40 -5.56 -10.05 -9.22
CA GLN A 40 -4.67 -10.65 -8.23
C GLN A 40 -3.32 -9.92 -8.10
N SER A 41 -2.85 -9.27 -9.17
CA SER A 41 -1.62 -8.48 -9.17
C SER A 41 -1.80 -7.06 -8.64
N THR A 42 -3.05 -6.59 -8.54
CA THR A 42 -3.36 -5.25 -8.03
C THR A 42 -3.59 -5.30 -6.52
N VAL A 43 -2.73 -4.63 -5.77
CA VAL A 43 -2.89 -4.45 -4.33
C VAL A 43 -3.35 -3.02 -4.09
N THR A 44 -4.55 -2.86 -3.53
CA THR A 44 -5.06 -1.55 -3.12
C THR A 44 -4.54 -1.24 -1.73
N LEU A 45 -3.68 -0.24 -1.62
CA LEU A 45 -3.21 0.29 -0.36
C LEU A 45 -4.01 1.56 -0.04
N GLN A 46 -4.66 1.59 1.11
CA GLN A 46 -5.36 2.78 1.57
C GLN A 46 -4.35 3.72 2.23
N LEU A 47 -4.15 4.87 1.62
CA LEU A 47 -3.38 5.96 2.24
C LEU A 47 -4.27 6.66 3.27
N PRO A 48 -3.76 6.95 4.48
CA PRO A 48 -4.50 7.75 5.44
C PRO A 48 -4.80 9.11 4.82
N ALA A 49 -6.06 9.44 4.81
CA ALA A 49 -6.52 10.70 4.29
C ALA A 49 -6.01 11.86 5.16
N ARG A 50 -5.65 12.98 4.55
CA ARG A 50 -5.33 14.20 5.28
C ARG A 50 -6.57 14.70 5.99
N ARG A 51 -6.42 15.06 7.25
CA ARG A 51 -7.48 15.58 8.09
C ARG A 51 -7.14 17.04 8.48
N GLY A 52 -8.15 17.89 8.59
CA GLY A 52 -7.98 19.26 9.02
C GLY A 52 -7.26 19.35 10.38
N ASN A 53 -6.45 20.39 10.59
CA ASN A 53 -5.67 20.59 11.81
C ASN A 53 -6.37 21.54 12.76
N PHE A 54 -6.10 21.38 14.06
CA PHE A 54 -6.46 22.34 15.08
C PHE A 54 -5.35 23.38 15.26
N TYR A 55 -5.76 24.61 15.50
CA TYR A 55 -4.89 25.75 15.77
C TYR A 55 -5.28 26.40 17.10
N ASP A 56 -4.32 26.98 17.77
CA ASP A 56 -4.61 27.82 18.92
C ASP A 56 -5.05 29.25 18.51
N ALA A 57 -5.37 30.09 19.49
CA ALA A 57 -5.80 31.49 19.25
C ALA A 57 -4.71 32.35 18.58
N GLN A 58 -3.45 31.90 18.60
CA GLN A 58 -2.31 32.56 17.97
C GLN A 58 -1.98 31.98 16.62
N GLY A 59 -2.78 31.01 16.11
CA GLY A 59 -2.58 30.34 14.81
C GLY A 59 -1.49 29.28 14.83
N ARG A 60 -1.03 28.82 15.99
CA ARG A 60 -0.05 27.74 16.10
C ARG A 60 -0.75 26.38 16.00
N LEU A 61 -0.15 25.46 15.28
CA LEU A 61 -0.65 24.10 15.13
C LEU A 61 -0.69 23.35 16.47
N LEU A 62 -1.83 22.75 16.78
CA LEU A 62 -2.00 21.82 17.90
C LEU A 62 -1.97 20.36 17.46
N THR A 63 -2.26 20.11 16.18
CA THR A 63 -2.22 18.77 15.56
C THR A 63 -1.48 18.82 14.23
N GLY A 64 -0.94 17.70 13.78
CA GLY A 64 -0.21 17.63 12.50
C GLY A 64 1.17 18.30 12.55
N LEU A 65 1.80 18.31 13.71
CA LEU A 65 3.06 19.04 13.97
C LEU A 65 4.28 18.41 13.28
N GLU A 66 4.28 17.10 13.08
CA GLU A 66 5.40 16.39 12.49
C GLU A 66 5.08 16.01 11.05
N GLU A 67 5.86 16.54 10.12
CA GLU A 67 5.82 16.09 8.75
C GLU A 67 6.40 14.68 8.65
N ARG A 68 5.66 13.80 8.03
CA ARG A 68 6.03 12.42 7.78
C ARG A 68 5.72 12.06 6.34
N TRP A 69 6.29 10.98 5.88
CA TRP A 69 6.04 10.44 4.56
C TRP A 69 5.55 9.01 4.66
N GLN A 70 4.60 8.65 3.85
CA GLN A 70 4.21 7.27 3.67
C GLN A 70 4.82 6.73 2.38
N VAL A 71 5.60 5.69 2.52
CA VAL A 71 6.30 5.04 1.41
C VAL A 71 5.70 3.67 1.17
N VAL A 72 5.46 3.35 -0.10
CA VAL A 72 5.08 2.00 -0.50
C VAL A 72 6.34 1.16 -0.60
N CYS A 73 6.44 0.15 0.25
CA CYS A 73 7.56 -0.77 0.28
C CYS A 73 7.17 -2.09 -0.39
N PHE A 74 8.00 -2.52 -1.34
CA PHE A 74 7.85 -3.82 -1.98
C PHE A 74 8.85 -4.81 -1.35
N PRO A 75 8.38 -5.98 -0.91
CA PRO A 75 9.28 -7.02 -0.40
C PRO A 75 10.33 -7.41 -1.43
N GLY A 76 11.58 -7.56 -1.00
CA GLY A 76 12.69 -7.94 -1.89
C GLY A 76 13.42 -6.78 -2.58
N GLN A 77 12.94 -5.54 -2.48
CA GLN A 77 13.72 -4.37 -2.92
C GLN A 77 14.80 -4.05 -1.87
N GLY A 78 16.06 -3.89 -2.31
CA GLY A 78 17.25 -3.76 -1.46
C GLY A 78 17.39 -2.48 -0.62
N ASN A 79 16.30 -1.72 -0.40
CA ASN A 79 16.33 -0.42 0.29
C ASN A 79 15.99 -0.48 1.78
N TYR A 80 15.85 -1.68 2.35
CA TYR A 80 15.43 -1.85 3.75
C TYR A 80 16.36 -1.17 4.76
N ASP A 81 17.69 -1.24 4.56
CA ASP A 81 18.65 -0.66 5.51
C ASP A 81 18.54 0.88 5.55
N ARG A 82 18.29 1.50 4.41
CA ARG A 82 18.09 2.96 4.32
C ARG A 82 16.77 3.39 4.97
N LEU A 83 15.70 2.62 4.74
CA LEU A 83 14.41 2.85 5.36
C LEU A 83 14.46 2.64 6.88
N TYR A 84 15.24 1.67 7.33
CA TYR A 84 15.43 1.39 8.75
C TYR A 84 15.99 2.59 9.52
N ALA A 85 16.91 3.35 8.92
CA ALA A 85 17.46 4.55 9.51
C ALA A 85 16.47 5.75 9.56
N CYS A 86 15.45 5.73 8.70
CA CYS A 86 14.48 6.82 8.54
C CYS A 86 13.15 6.59 9.25
N THR A 87 12.98 5.46 9.95
CA THR A 87 11.71 5.09 10.58
C THR A 87 11.87 4.92 12.09
N ASP A 88 10.76 5.00 12.82
CA ASP A 88 10.72 4.78 14.25
C ASP A 88 10.75 3.27 14.61
N ALA A 89 10.76 2.96 15.91
CA ALA A 89 10.81 1.59 16.40
C ALA A 89 9.64 0.72 15.90
N ALA A 90 8.45 1.32 15.73
CA ALA A 90 7.29 0.62 15.19
C ALA A 90 7.46 0.27 13.71
N GLY A 91 7.97 1.20 12.91
CA GLY A 91 8.29 0.98 11.51
C GLY A 91 9.44 -0.01 11.32
N GLN A 92 10.45 0.02 12.20
CA GLN A 92 11.54 -0.96 12.20
C GLN A 92 11.01 -2.38 12.44
N ALA A 93 10.10 -2.54 13.42
CA ALA A 93 9.45 -3.83 13.67
C ALA A 93 8.58 -4.29 12.47
N LEU A 94 7.90 -3.34 11.81
CA LEU A 94 7.14 -3.62 10.59
C LEU A 94 8.05 -4.07 9.46
N LEU A 95 9.17 -3.40 9.21
CA LEU A 95 10.16 -3.80 8.21
C LEU A 95 10.68 -5.20 8.47
N TYR A 96 11.00 -5.52 9.72
CA TYR A 96 11.49 -6.85 10.09
C TYR A 96 10.47 -7.94 9.81
N ARG A 97 9.21 -7.73 10.22
CA ARG A 97 8.11 -8.68 9.97
C ARG A 97 7.77 -8.83 8.49
N SER A 98 8.01 -7.79 7.71
CA SER A 98 7.61 -7.75 6.31
C SER A 98 8.66 -8.32 5.35
N ARG A 99 9.84 -8.70 5.85
CA ARG A 99 10.89 -9.36 5.04
C ARG A 99 10.42 -10.66 4.38
N SER A 100 9.52 -11.39 5.04
CA SER A 100 8.96 -12.67 4.56
C SER A 100 7.61 -12.53 3.85
N ARG A 101 7.06 -11.33 3.72
CA ARG A 101 5.79 -11.09 3.04
C ARG A 101 5.99 -10.99 1.53
N ALA A 102 4.96 -11.42 0.78
CA ALA A 102 4.93 -11.25 -0.68
C ALA A 102 4.20 -9.96 -1.11
N ALA A 103 3.35 -9.40 -0.23
CA ALA A 103 2.52 -8.24 -0.56
C ALA A 103 3.21 -6.92 -0.17
N PRO A 104 3.05 -5.84 -0.97
CA PRO A 104 3.52 -4.51 -0.62
C PRO A 104 2.82 -3.98 0.64
N PHE A 105 3.48 -3.09 1.35
CA PHE A 105 2.98 -2.47 2.57
C PHE A 105 3.38 -1.00 2.65
N LEU A 106 2.66 -0.23 3.46
CA LEU A 106 2.96 1.17 3.74
C LEU A 106 3.88 1.28 4.96
N LEU A 107 4.88 2.14 4.84
CA LEU A 107 5.81 2.47 5.91
C LEU A 107 5.84 3.98 6.12
N GLU A 108 5.73 4.41 7.38
CA GLU A 108 5.93 5.79 7.75
C GLU A 108 7.41 6.08 7.96
N VAL A 109 7.91 7.13 7.30
CA VAL A 109 9.30 7.56 7.38
C VAL A 109 9.41 9.05 7.66
N SER A 110 10.49 9.44 8.32
CA SER A 110 10.79 10.84 8.65
C SER A 110 11.64 11.55 7.58
N CYS A 111 12.31 10.79 6.73
CA CYS A 111 13.14 11.35 5.66
C CYS A 111 12.35 11.51 4.35
N ASP A 112 12.80 12.41 3.50
CA ASP A 112 12.25 12.58 2.15
C ASP A 112 12.51 11.32 1.29
N PRO A 113 11.45 10.61 0.86
CA PRO A 113 11.60 9.38 0.08
C PRO A 113 12.23 9.60 -1.29
N ALA A 114 12.13 10.80 -1.86
CA ALA A 114 12.76 11.12 -3.13
C ALA A 114 14.29 10.95 -3.09
N ARG A 115 14.91 11.23 -1.93
CA ARG A 115 16.35 11.02 -1.72
C ARG A 115 16.75 9.55 -1.73
N LEU A 116 15.80 8.67 -1.49
CA LEU A 116 15.99 7.21 -1.50
C LEU A 116 15.59 6.58 -2.84
N GLY A 117 15.11 7.38 -3.80
CA GLY A 117 14.58 6.91 -5.08
C GLY A 117 13.26 6.15 -4.93
N LEU A 118 12.49 6.47 -3.88
CA LEU A 118 11.21 5.84 -3.57
C LEU A 118 10.07 6.81 -3.77
N THR A 119 8.92 6.28 -4.17
CA THR A 119 7.69 7.06 -4.22
C THR A 119 7.10 7.14 -2.83
N GLY A 120 6.90 8.35 -2.32
CA GLY A 120 6.27 8.60 -1.04
C GLY A 120 5.19 9.65 -1.14
N TYR A 121 4.24 9.56 -0.24
CA TYR A 121 3.12 10.48 -0.12
C TYR A 121 3.26 11.27 1.18
N PRO A 122 3.07 12.59 1.15
CA PRO A 122 3.17 13.41 2.35
C PRO A 122 2.09 13.00 3.34
N ALA A 123 2.51 12.74 4.56
CA ALA A 123 1.67 12.43 5.70
C ALA A 123 2.04 13.37 6.85
N ALA A 124 1.18 13.48 7.85
CA ALA A 124 1.49 14.23 9.05
C ALA A 124 1.13 13.35 10.25
N ARG A 125 2.04 13.26 11.21
CA ARG A 125 1.72 12.65 12.48
C ARG A 125 0.78 13.58 13.23
N ARG A 126 -0.44 13.08 13.50
CA ARG A 126 -1.50 13.94 14.04
C ARG A 126 -1.20 14.45 15.43
N TYR A 127 -0.64 13.62 16.28
CA TYR A 127 -0.33 13.95 17.67
C TYR A 127 1.17 13.91 17.90
N ALA A 128 1.69 14.90 18.63
CA ALA A 128 3.06 14.89 19.10
C ALA A 128 3.29 13.77 20.12
N ALA A 129 4.55 13.44 20.40
CA ALA A 129 4.92 12.47 21.44
C ALA A 129 4.39 12.87 22.83
N VAL A 130 4.31 14.20 23.10
CA VAL A 130 3.65 14.77 24.27
C VAL A 130 2.52 15.67 23.76
N PRO A 131 1.29 15.14 23.63
CA PRO A 131 0.18 15.92 23.08
C PRO A 131 -0.28 17.00 24.05
N LEU A 132 -0.32 18.23 23.58
CA LEU A 132 -0.93 19.34 24.29
C LEU A 132 -2.46 19.16 24.30
N CYS A 133 -3.08 19.36 25.46
CA CYS A 133 -4.54 19.34 25.60
C CYS A 133 -5.23 18.05 25.12
N GLN A 134 -4.61 16.89 25.29
CA GLN A 134 -5.12 15.62 24.80
C GLN A 134 -6.56 15.32 25.24
N HIS A 135 -6.91 15.68 26.49
CA HIS A 135 -8.28 15.49 27.01
C HIS A 135 -9.32 16.37 26.28
N LEU A 136 -8.92 17.53 25.77
CA LEU A 136 -9.79 18.42 25.02
C LEU A 136 -9.86 18.00 23.54
N LEU A 137 -8.70 17.78 22.94
CA LEU A 137 -8.60 17.38 21.53
C LEU A 137 -9.24 16.02 21.29
N GLY A 138 -9.02 15.06 22.19
CA GLY A 138 -9.48 13.70 22.04
C GLY A 138 -8.51 12.85 21.19
N TYR A 139 -9.05 11.82 20.56
CA TYR A 139 -8.28 10.89 19.73
C TYR A 139 -9.10 10.34 18.59
N LEU A 140 -8.42 9.77 17.60
CA LEU A 140 -9.02 9.09 16.47
C LEU A 140 -9.10 7.59 16.73
N ASP A 141 -10.08 6.95 16.11
CA ASP A 141 -10.15 5.48 16.05
C ASP A 141 -9.18 4.91 14.99
N GLY A 142 -9.15 3.59 14.86
CA GLY A 142 -8.30 2.90 13.87
C GLY A 142 -8.68 3.16 12.41
N THR A 143 -9.83 3.77 12.16
CA THR A 143 -10.32 4.14 10.81
C THR A 143 -10.07 5.61 10.48
N GLY A 144 -9.53 6.39 11.43
CA GLY A 144 -9.22 7.81 11.26
C GLY A 144 -10.38 8.75 11.55
N HIS A 145 -11.47 8.26 12.15
CA HIS A 145 -12.60 9.05 12.63
C HIS A 145 -12.40 9.50 14.08
N GLY A 146 -13.00 10.63 14.44
CA GLY A 146 -12.94 11.15 15.79
C GLY A 146 -13.70 10.29 16.80
N ALA A 147 -12.99 9.65 17.72
CA ALA A 147 -13.58 8.79 18.76
C ALA A 147 -13.99 9.58 20.03
N ALA A 148 -13.26 10.65 20.37
CA ALA A 148 -13.51 11.45 21.57
C ALA A 148 -13.14 12.92 21.36
N GLY A 149 -13.57 13.78 22.30
CA GLY A 149 -13.19 15.22 22.37
C GLY A 149 -13.63 16.04 21.15
N LEU A 150 -12.85 17.06 20.83
CA LEU A 150 -13.06 17.92 19.67
C LEU A 150 -12.93 17.15 18.34
N GLU A 151 -12.09 16.11 18.29
CA GLU A 151 -11.97 15.22 17.13
C GLU A 151 -13.31 14.61 16.77
N LYS A 152 -14.06 14.14 17.77
CA LYS A 152 -15.39 13.58 17.56
C LYS A 152 -16.42 14.65 17.24
N ALA A 153 -16.41 15.77 17.97
CA ALA A 153 -17.38 16.83 17.81
C ALA A 153 -17.31 17.50 16.42
N LEU A 154 -16.11 17.57 15.85
CA LEU A 154 -15.83 18.21 14.56
C LEU A 154 -15.45 17.20 13.46
N ASP A 155 -15.74 15.91 13.66
CA ASP A 155 -15.33 14.86 12.72
C ASP A 155 -15.77 15.13 11.29
N THR A 156 -17.01 15.51 11.10
CA THR A 156 -17.57 15.85 9.78
C THR A 156 -16.85 17.02 9.12
N VAL A 157 -16.50 18.06 9.87
CA VAL A 157 -15.80 19.25 9.36
C VAL A 157 -14.35 18.92 9.02
N LEU A 158 -13.68 18.19 9.90
CA LEU A 158 -12.26 17.82 9.73
C LEU A 158 -12.05 16.80 8.61
N SER A 159 -13.00 15.89 8.38
CA SER A 159 -12.94 14.90 7.30
C SER A 159 -13.44 15.46 5.97
N LEU A 160 -14.34 16.45 5.94
CA LEU A 160 -14.85 17.08 4.73
C LEU A 160 -13.78 17.86 3.94
N SER A 161 -12.67 18.25 4.56
CA SER A 161 -11.56 18.85 3.83
C SER A 161 -10.95 17.88 2.80
N LEU A 162 -11.35 16.62 2.80
CA LEU A 162 -10.91 15.57 1.88
C LEU A 162 -11.85 15.35 0.68
N ILE A 163 -13.09 15.79 0.78
CA ILE A 163 -14.11 15.54 -0.28
C ILE A 163 -13.90 16.49 -1.47
N HIS A 164 -13.17 17.58 -1.31
CA HIS A 164 -12.91 18.55 -2.39
C HIS A 164 -11.60 18.32 -3.17
N ILE A 165 -10.80 17.34 -2.81
CA ILE A 165 -9.66 16.91 -3.61
C ILE A 165 -9.96 15.51 -4.16
N SER A 166 -10.93 15.44 -5.06
CA SER A 166 -10.99 14.33 -6.01
C SER A 166 -9.92 14.58 -7.08
N GLU A 167 -8.67 14.36 -6.75
CA GLU A 167 -7.71 14.06 -7.79
C GLU A 167 -8.11 12.72 -8.38
N PRO A 168 -8.26 12.62 -9.73
CA PRO A 168 -8.48 11.34 -10.37
C PRO A 168 -7.33 10.44 -9.95
N THR A 169 -7.66 9.34 -9.33
CA THR A 169 -6.74 8.28 -8.93
C THR A 169 -5.85 7.97 -10.13
N ARG A 170 -4.63 8.48 -10.15
CA ARG A 170 -3.64 8.00 -11.10
C ARG A 170 -3.39 6.55 -10.72
N GLN A 171 -4.05 5.65 -11.43
CA GLN A 171 -3.60 4.28 -11.53
C GLN A 171 -2.15 4.36 -12.00
N ALA A 172 -1.22 4.02 -11.11
CA ALA A 172 0.14 3.75 -11.52
C ALA A 172 0.08 2.44 -12.32
N GLU A 173 -0.07 2.58 -13.62
CA GLU A 173 0.22 1.52 -14.57
C GLU A 173 1.72 1.28 -14.46
N ILE A 174 2.07 0.21 -13.75
CA ILE A 174 3.41 -0.36 -13.78
C ILE A 174 3.39 -1.33 -14.96
N SER A 175 3.86 -0.85 -16.10
CA SER A 175 4.27 -1.70 -17.23
C SER A 175 5.60 -2.35 -16.91
#